data_9593ccee9de31214d22b683d0129d30e
#
_entry.id   9593ccee9de31214d22b683d0129d30e
#
_cell.length_a   1.000
_cell.length_b   1.000
_cell.length_c   1.000
_cell.angle_alpha   90.00
_cell.angle_beta   90.00
_cell.angle_gamma   90.00
#
_symmetry.space_group_name_H-M   'P 1'
#
loop_
_entity.id
_entity.type
_entity.pdbx_description
1 polymer ?
#
loop_
_entity_poly.entity_id
_entity_poly.type
_entity_poly.pdbx_seq_one_letter_code
_entity_poly.pdbx_strand_id
1 'polypeptide(L)'
;VKANYDRGFAAGVICAGGTLGILIPPSIMLIVYAAIAELSVLRLYAAAMIPGIMLASFYIIYVVGRAFFNPKLAPKPIEEEVPSTRVIIFQMLTSVLPLSALIMSVLGSILMGLATPAEAAAVGAAGGLFLAFCYKALDWTTLKQSIFLTAKTSAMVCWLFVGSWTFASIFSYLGGHSLIEHWVLALNLEPWQFLVLAQLIIFLLGWPLEWSEIVIIFVPIFLPMLD
;
A
#
# COMPACT_ATOMS: atom_id res chain seq x y z
N VAL A 1 -18.93 13.05 -10.06
CA VAL A 1 -19.71 14.29 -9.88
C VAL A 1 -20.98 14.29 -10.72
N LYS A 2 -21.02 13.59 -11.88
CA LYS A 2 -22.24 13.47 -12.69
C LYS A 2 -23.36 12.66 -12.01
N ALA A 3 -23.03 11.74 -11.12
CA ALA A 3 -23.99 10.83 -10.47
C ALA A 3 -24.53 11.33 -9.12
N ASN A 4 -24.37 12.60 -8.76
CA ASN A 4 -24.87 13.21 -7.52
C ASN A 4 -24.52 12.46 -6.21
N TYR A 5 -23.41 11.71 -6.19
CA TYR A 5 -22.91 11.09 -4.95
C TYR A 5 -22.54 12.13 -3.91
N ASP A 6 -22.74 11.80 -2.64
CA ASP A 6 -22.22 12.62 -1.55
C ASP A 6 -20.68 12.75 -1.67
N ARG A 7 -20.18 14.00 -1.66
CA ARG A 7 -18.78 14.28 -1.91
C ARG A 7 -17.88 13.73 -0.81
N GLY A 8 -18.31 13.80 0.44
CA GLY A 8 -17.54 13.28 1.57
C GLY A 8 -17.44 11.76 1.53
N PHE A 9 -18.56 11.10 1.25
CA PHE A 9 -18.59 9.64 1.11
C PHE A 9 -17.73 9.16 -0.06
N ALA A 10 -17.86 9.78 -1.24
CA ALA A 10 -17.08 9.43 -2.41
C ALA A 10 -15.57 9.66 -2.19
N ALA A 11 -15.18 10.79 -1.60
CA ALA A 11 -13.78 11.06 -1.25
C ALA A 11 -13.24 10.04 -0.25
N GLY A 12 -14.03 9.70 0.79
CA GLY A 12 -13.65 8.67 1.77
C GLY A 12 -13.41 7.29 1.14
N VAL A 13 -14.26 6.87 0.21
CA VAL A 13 -14.10 5.60 -0.53
C VAL A 13 -12.82 5.61 -1.38
N ILE A 14 -12.53 6.71 -2.07
CA ILE A 14 -11.31 6.85 -2.88
C ILE A 14 -10.06 6.81 -1.99
N CYS A 15 -10.06 7.55 -0.87
CA CYS A 15 -8.96 7.53 0.09
C CYS A 15 -8.74 6.14 0.68
N ALA A 16 -9.80 5.47 1.11
CA ALA A 16 -9.74 4.11 1.64
C ALA A 16 -9.21 3.11 0.59
N GLY A 17 -9.66 3.22 -0.67
CA GLY A 17 -9.12 2.42 -1.77
C GLY A 17 -7.63 2.68 -2.01
N GLY A 18 -7.19 3.93 -1.88
CA GLY A 18 -5.77 4.31 -2.00
C GLY A 18 -4.88 3.64 -0.95
N THR A 19 -5.36 3.50 0.30
CA THR A 19 -4.58 2.85 1.37
C THR A 19 -4.37 1.35 1.13
N LEU A 20 -5.30 0.68 0.45
CA LEU A 20 -5.15 -0.73 0.08
C LEU A 20 -3.98 -0.96 -0.89
N GLY A 21 -3.68 -0.01 -1.77
CA GLY A 21 -2.55 -0.09 -2.69
C GLY A 21 -1.18 -0.07 -2.01
N ILE A 22 -1.09 0.40 -0.76
CA ILE A 22 0.13 0.35 0.04
C ILE A 22 0.23 -1.00 0.77
N LEU A 23 -0.89 -1.58 1.20
CA LEU A 23 -0.94 -2.79 2.00
C LEU A 23 -0.92 -4.07 1.16
N ILE A 24 -1.69 -4.09 0.05
CA ILE A 24 -1.80 -5.28 -0.80
C ILE A 24 -0.60 -5.36 -1.75
N PRO A 25 0.11 -6.49 -1.82
CA PRO A 25 1.22 -6.67 -2.76
C PRO A 25 0.82 -6.48 -4.25
N PRO A 26 1.73 -5.95 -5.09
CA PRO A 26 3.11 -5.53 -4.81
C PRO A 26 3.18 -4.18 -4.09
N SER A 27 3.88 -4.11 -2.97
CA SER A 27 3.92 -2.94 -2.08
C SER A 27 5.37 -2.55 -1.75
N ILE A 28 5.70 -1.28 -1.95
CA ILE A 28 7.02 -0.74 -1.60
C ILE A 28 7.24 -0.79 -0.09
N MET A 29 6.20 -0.49 0.70
CA MET A 29 6.26 -0.54 2.16
C MET A 29 6.70 -1.93 2.66
N LEU A 30 6.16 -2.99 2.11
CA LEU A 30 6.51 -4.35 2.49
C LEU A 30 7.93 -4.74 2.07
N ILE A 31 8.43 -4.21 0.95
CA ILE A 31 9.84 -4.41 0.54
C ILE A 31 10.79 -3.73 1.53
N VAL A 32 10.48 -2.49 1.90
CA VAL A 32 11.25 -1.73 2.89
C VAL A 32 11.23 -2.42 4.25
N TYR A 33 10.05 -2.85 4.70
CA TYR A 33 9.91 -3.61 5.93
C TYR A 33 10.73 -4.89 5.90
N ALA A 34 10.67 -5.66 4.82
CA ALA A 34 11.45 -6.88 4.67
C ALA A 34 12.96 -6.63 4.74
N ALA A 35 13.43 -5.53 4.14
CA ALA A 35 14.85 -5.16 4.17
C ALA A 35 15.33 -4.78 5.58
N ILE A 36 14.52 -4.06 6.35
CA ILE A 36 14.86 -3.61 7.71
C ILE A 36 14.75 -4.76 8.72
N ALA A 37 13.73 -5.60 8.58
CA ALA A 37 13.50 -6.74 9.45
C ALA A 37 14.31 -7.99 9.05
N GLU A 38 15.13 -7.92 8.00
CA GLU A 38 15.90 -9.05 7.44
C GLU A 38 15.02 -10.26 7.07
N LEU A 39 13.79 -9.99 6.64
CA LEU A 39 12.80 -10.99 6.28
C LEU A 39 12.75 -11.21 4.76
N SER A 40 12.28 -12.39 4.36
CA SER A 40 12.00 -12.67 2.95
C SER A 40 10.81 -11.86 2.44
N VAL A 41 11.01 -11.05 1.41
CA VAL A 41 9.94 -10.29 0.71
C VAL A 41 8.82 -11.24 0.26
N LEU A 42 9.17 -12.42 -0.24
CA LEU A 42 8.22 -13.43 -0.68
C LEU A 42 7.28 -13.88 0.46
N ARG A 43 7.86 -14.20 1.62
CA ARG A 43 7.07 -14.61 2.80
C ARG A 43 6.19 -13.48 3.30
N LEU A 44 6.71 -12.25 3.30
CA LEU A 44 5.97 -11.08 3.75
C LEU A 44 4.81 -10.75 2.80
N TYR A 45 5.02 -10.86 1.49
CA TYR A 45 3.95 -10.69 0.50
C TYR A 45 2.85 -11.73 0.66
N ALA A 46 3.22 -13.01 0.83
CA ALA A 46 2.25 -14.08 1.06
C ALA A 46 1.45 -13.83 2.36
N ALA A 47 2.11 -13.41 3.43
CA ALA A 47 1.46 -13.11 4.71
C ALA A 47 0.52 -11.89 4.63
N ALA A 48 0.88 -10.86 3.86
CA ALA A 48 0.08 -9.63 3.71
C ALA A 48 -1.19 -9.81 2.87
N MET A 49 -1.28 -10.85 2.05
CA MET A 49 -2.45 -11.09 1.19
C MET A 49 -3.73 -11.27 2.00
N ILE A 50 -3.69 -12.07 3.07
CA ILE A 50 -4.89 -12.37 3.88
C ILE A 50 -5.40 -11.13 4.59
N PRO A 51 -4.58 -10.38 5.37
CA PRO A 51 -5.00 -9.13 5.99
C PRO A 51 -5.47 -8.08 4.96
N GLY A 52 -4.80 -7.99 3.80
CA GLY A 52 -5.17 -7.07 2.74
C GLY A 52 -6.56 -7.35 2.16
N ILE A 53 -6.85 -8.61 1.83
CA ILE A 53 -8.17 -9.03 1.33
C ILE A 53 -9.23 -8.84 2.41
N MET A 54 -8.91 -9.13 3.66
CA MET A 54 -9.83 -8.92 4.79
C MET A 54 -10.19 -7.44 4.94
N LEU A 55 -9.21 -6.54 4.89
CA LEU A 55 -9.45 -5.10 4.95
C LEU A 55 -10.27 -4.59 3.77
N ALA A 56 -9.94 -5.05 2.54
CA ALA A 56 -10.73 -4.73 1.34
C ALA A 56 -12.20 -5.17 1.50
N SER A 57 -12.42 -6.37 2.05
CA SER A 57 -13.76 -6.89 2.32
C SER A 57 -14.51 -6.02 3.32
N PHE A 58 -13.86 -5.58 4.40
CA PHE A 58 -14.47 -4.66 5.37
C PHE A 58 -14.84 -3.32 4.74
N TYR A 59 -14.00 -2.78 3.86
CA TYR A 59 -14.34 -1.55 3.14
C TYR A 59 -15.55 -1.75 2.22
N ILE A 60 -15.62 -2.86 1.48
CA ILE A 60 -16.76 -3.18 0.63
C ILE A 60 -18.03 -3.32 1.48
N ILE A 61 -17.98 -4.07 2.57
CA ILE A 61 -19.10 -4.26 3.49
C ILE A 61 -19.58 -2.91 4.05
N TYR A 62 -18.65 -2.06 4.48
CA TYR A 62 -18.98 -0.73 5.00
C TYR A 62 -19.64 0.14 3.93
N VAL A 63 -19.04 0.21 2.73
CA VAL A 63 -19.55 1.04 1.63
C VAL A 63 -20.93 0.58 1.19
N VAL A 64 -21.12 -0.72 0.97
CA VAL A 64 -22.40 -1.31 0.59
C VAL A 64 -23.44 -1.12 1.70
N GLY A 65 -23.06 -1.38 2.95
CA GLY A 65 -23.95 -1.17 4.10
C GLY A 65 -24.39 0.29 4.22
N ARG A 66 -23.46 1.24 4.13
CA ARG A 66 -23.78 2.68 4.17
C ARG A 66 -24.68 3.12 3.03
N ALA A 67 -24.44 2.64 1.82
CA ALA A 67 -25.28 2.91 0.66
C ALA A 67 -26.68 2.28 0.79
N PHE A 68 -26.76 1.09 1.39
CA PHE A 68 -28.03 0.41 1.63
C PHE A 68 -28.89 1.13 2.68
N PHE A 69 -28.29 1.49 3.83
CA PHE A 69 -29.01 2.19 4.91
C PHE A 69 -29.31 3.66 4.60
N ASN A 70 -28.51 4.28 3.74
CA ASN A 70 -28.73 5.67 3.33
C ASN A 70 -28.53 5.85 1.82
N PRO A 71 -29.58 5.56 1.01
CA PRO A 71 -29.50 5.66 -0.45
C PRO A 71 -29.19 7.06 -0.99
N LYS A 72 -29.30 8.10 -0.16
CA LYS A 72 -28.94 9.48 -0.55
C LYS A 72 -27.42 9.67 -0.72
N LEU A 73 -26.62 8.82 -0.08
CA LEU A 73 -25.14 8.87 -0.20
C LEU A 73 -24.68 8.37 -1.58
N ALA A 74 -25.39 7.38 -2.13
CA ALA A 74 -25.08 6.75 -3.41
C ALA A 74 -26.38 6.57 -4.22
N PRO A 75 -26.95 7.65 -4.77
CA PRO A 75 -28.20 7.58 -5.54
C PRO A 75 -28.00 6.71 -6.79
N LYS A 76 -29.02 5.99 -7.17
CA LYS A 76 -29.01 5.18 -8.40
C LYS A 76 -28.86 6.10 -9.60
N PRO A 77 -28.02 5.75 -10.59
CA PRO A 77 -27.94 6.50 -11.84
C PRO A 77 -29.30 6.48 -12.56
N ILE A 78 -29.59 7.52 -13.32
CA ILE A 78 -30.80 7.60 -14.15
C ILE A 78 -30.67 6.51 -15.23
N GLU A 79 -31.75 5.76 -15.47
CA GLU A 79 -31.73 4.60 -16.40
C GLU A 79 -31.23 4.94 -17.80
N GLU A 80 -31.47 6.17 -18.26
CA GLU A 80 -30.97 6.67 -19.56
C GLU A 80 -29.45 6.84 -19.64
N GLU A 81 -28.75 6.95 -18.48
CA GLU A 81 -27.30 7.12 -18.43
C GLU A 81 -26.54 5.78 -18.23
N VAL A 82 -27.24 4.68 -18.04
CA VAL A 82 -26.60 3.37 -17.83
C VAL A 82 -26.27 2.75 -19.18
N PRO A 83 -24.98 2.54 -19.50
CA PRO A 83 -24.57 1.87 -20.74
C PRO A 83 -25.14 0.43 -20.77
N SER A 84 -25.38 -0.09 -21.98
CA SER A 84 -25.84 -1.46 -22.11
C SER A 84 -24.80 -2.44 -21.49
N THR A 85 -25.30 -3.55 -20.95
CA THR A 85 -24.45 -4.59 -20.31
C THR A 85 -23.28 -5.03 -21.19
N ARG A 86 -23.49 -5.08 -22.50
CA ARG A 86 -22.45 -5.45 -23.48
C ARG A 86 -21.31 -4.41 -23.50
N VAL A 87 -21.63 -3.13 -23.43
CA VAL A 87 -20.65 -2.03 -23.37
C VAL A 87 -19.89 -2.07 -22.05
N ILE A 88 -20.58 -2.33 -20.94
CA ILE A 88 -19.93 -2.46 -19.62
C ILE A 88 -18.94 -3.62 -19.63
N ILE A 89 -19.35 -4.80 -20.08
CA ILE A 89 -18.46 -5.97 -20.17
C ILE A 89 -17.26 -5.68 -21.07
N PHE A 90 -17.48 -5.07 -22.22
CA PHE A 90 -16.38 -4.71 -23.13
C PHE A 90 -15.40 -3.72 -22.48
N GLN A 91 -15.89 -2.70 -21.80
CA GLN A 91 -15.05 -1.75 -21.06
C GLN A 91 -14.30 -2.41 -19.92
N MET A 92 -14.93 -3.32 -19.18
CA MET A 92 -14.25 -4.10 -18.16
C MET A 92 -13.12 -4.96 -18.74
N LEU A 93 -13.38 -5.67 -19.83
CA LEU A 93 -12.37 -6.52 -20.47
C LEU A 93 -11.20 -5.71 -21.03
N THR A 94 -11.47 -4.54 -21.61
CA THR A 94 -10.41 -3.73 -22.23
C THR A 94 -9.65 -2.85 -21.26
N SER A 95 -10.23 -2.49 -20.10
CA SER A 95 -9.59 -1.59 -19.13
C SER A 95 -9.07 -2.32 -17.89
N VAL A 96 -9.85 -3.24 -17.34
CA VAL A 96 -9.51 -3.93 -16.09
C VAL A 96 -8.60 -5.12 -16.33
N LEU A 97 -8.90 -5.94 -17.35
CA LEU A 97 -8.16 -7.18 -17.59
C LEU A 97 -6.68 -6.97 -17.90
N PRO A 98 -6.25 -6.03 -18.78
CA PRO A 98 -4.84 -5.80 -19.07
C PRO A 98 -4.07 -5.31 -17.84
N LEU A 99 -4.67 -4.43 -17.03
CA LEU A 99 -4.05 -3.94 -15.80
C LEU A 99 -3.94 -5.06 -14.76
N SER A 100 -4.99 -5.86 -14.59
CA SER A 100 -4.97 -7.00 -13.68
C SER A 100 -3.96 -8.06 -14.13
N ALA A 101 -3.85 -8.34 -15.41
CA ALA A 101 -2.84 -9.25 -15.96
C ALA A 101 -1.42 -8.74 -15.70
N LEU A 102 -1.17 -7.44 -15.84
CA LEU A 102 0.11 -6.84 -15.51
C LEU A 102 0.45 -6.99 -14.01
N ILE A 103 -0.50 -6.67 -13.13
CA ILE A 103 -0.32 -6.83 -11.68
C ILE A 103 -0.05 -8.30 -11.33
N MET A 104 -0.84 -9.23 -11.91
CA MET A 104 -0.66 -10.66 -11.69
C MET A 104 0.66 -11.20 -12.25
N SER A 105 1.17 -10.64 -13.35
CA SER A 105 2.48 -11.04 -13.89
C SER A 105 3.63 -10.61 -12.96
N VAL A 106 3.57 -9.39 -12.43
CA VAL A 106 4.57 -8.87 -11.48
C VAL A 106 4.51 -9.64 -10.16
N LEU A 107 3.33 -9.73 -9.56
CA LEU A 107 3.13 -10.42 -8.28
C LEU A 107 3.40 -11.93 -8.42
N GLY A 108 2.88 -12.55 -9.47
CA GLY A 108 3.06 -13.97 -9.73
C GLY A 108 4.52 -14.35 -9.95
N SER A 109 5.31 -13.52 -10.66
CA SER A 109 6.74 -13.78 -10.85
C SER A 109 7.51 -13.77 -9.52
N ILE A 110 7.14 -12.88 -8.59
CA ILE A 110 7.75 -12.85 -7.24
C ILE A 110 7.28 -14.05 -6.41
N LEU A 111 5.97 -14.33 -6.38
CA LEU A 111 5.42 -15.41 -5.56
C LEU A 111 5.85 -16.81 -6.02
N MET A 112 6.07 -16.99 -7.31
CA MET A 112 6.61 -18.24 -7.86
C MET A 112 8.14 -18.34 -7.76
N GLY A 113 8.81 -17.32 -7.25
CA GLY A 113 10.28 -17.27 -7.12
C GLY A 113 11.00 -17.15 -8.47
N LEU A 114 10.31 -16.73 -9.53
CA LEU A 114 10.86 -16.59 -10.88
C LEU A 114 11.66 -15.32 -11.06
N ALA A 115 11.34 -14.28 -10.27
CA ALA A 115 12.00 -12.98 -10.35
C ALA A 115 12.17 -12.37 -8.95
N THR A 116 13.27 -11.67 -8.77
CA THR A 116 13.44 -10.79 -7.60
C THR A 116 12.49 -9.59 -7.68
N PRO A 117 12.19 -8.89 -6.58
CA PRO A 117 11.36 -7.69 -6.61
C PRO A 117 11.86 -6.63 -7.61
N ALA A 118 13.18 -6.47 -7.77
CA ALA A 118 13.77 -5.52 -8.72
C ALA A 118 13.52 -5.94 -10.18
N GLU A 119 13.69 -7.23 -10.50
CA GLU A 119 13.42 -7.77 -11.84
C GLU A 119 11.92 -7.69 -12.16
N ALA A 120 11.06 -8.03 -11.21
CA ALA A 120 9.61 -7.92 -11.36
C ALA A 120 9.17 -6.46 -11.58
N ALA A 121 9.82 -5.48 -10.92
CA ALA A 121 9.57 -4.07 -11.16
C ALA A 121 9.94 -3.66 -12.61
N ALA A 122 11.04 -4.20 -13.16
CA ALA A 122 11.41 -3.96 -14.56
C ALA A 122 10.38 -4.55 -15.53
N VAL A 123 9.87 -5.75 -15.25
CA VAL A 123 8.76 -6.36 -16.02
C VAL A 123 7.50 -5.50 -15.94
N GLY A 124 7.17 -5.00 -14.73
CA GLY A 124 6.05 -4.07 -14.53
C GLY A 124 6.19 -2.78 -15.32
N ALA A 125 7.39 -2.17 -15.31
CA ALA A 125 7.67 -0.96 -16.07
C ALA A 125 7.57 -1.19 -17.58
N ALA A 126 8.15 -2.27 -18.08
CA ALA A 126 8.08 -2.66 -19.49
C ALA A 126 6.64 -2.96 -19.92
N GLY A 127 5.89 -3.69 -19.09
CA GLY A 127 4.48 -3.98 -19.34
C GLY A 127 3.61 -2.73 -19.33
N GLY A 128 3.86 -1.79 -18.40
CA GLY A 128 3.18 -0.49 -18.37
C GLY A 128 3.43 0.34 -19.60
N LEU A 129 4.68 0.41 -20.09
CA LEU A 129 5.03 1.07 -21.36
C LEU A 129 4.36 0.39 -22.55
N PHE A 130 4.33 -0.94 -22.59
CA PHE A 130 3.66 -1.71 -23.63
C PHE A 130 2.15 -1.42 -23.65
N LEU A 131 1.48 -1.40 -22.49
CA LEU A 131 0.07 -1.05 -22.42
C LEU A 131 -0.19 0.40 -22.85
N ALA A 132 0.65 1.35 -22.43
CA ALA A 132 0.54 2.74 -22.86
C ALA A 132 0.69 2.88 -24.37
N PHE A 133 1.58 2.10 -25.00
CA PHE A 133 1.72 2.03 -26.44
C PHE A 133 0.47 1.45 -27.11
N CYS A 134 -0.06 0.33 -26.60
CA CYS A 134 -1.28 -0.29 -27.14
C CYS A 134 -2.49 0.64 -27.07
N TYR A 135 -2.60 1.43 -25.99
CA TYR A 135 -3.67 2.43 -25.83
C TYR A 135 -3.40 3.74 -26.55
N LYS A 136 -2.30 3.83 -27.32
CA LYS A 136 -1.88 5.06 -28.01
C LYS A 136 -1.76 6.28 -27.08
N ALA A 137 -1.46 6.03 -25.82
CA ALA A 137 -1.25 7.05 -24.79
C ALA A 137 0.24 7.37 -24.56
N LEU A 138 1.15 6.63 -25.23
CA LEU A 138 2.59 6.82 -25.12
C LEU A 138 3.04 7.85 -26.16
N ASP A 139 3.32 9.06 -25.71
CA ASP A 139 4.00 10.10 -26.45
C ASP A 139 5.31 10.52 -25.74
N TRP A 140 6.14 11.31 -26.41
CA TRP A 140 7.41 11.77 -25.85
C TRP A 140 7.23 12.59 -24.57
N THR A 141 6.17 13.36 -24.49
CA THR A 141 5.84 14.22 -23.35
C THR A 141 5.47 13.36 -22.15
N THR A 142 4.58 12.38 -22.33
CA THR A 142 4.16 11.42 -21.31
C THR A 142 5.34 10.60 -20.80
N LEU A 143 6.18 10.09 -21.71
CA LEU A 143 7.39 9.34 -21.32
C LEU A 143 8.34 10.20 -20.48
N LYS A 144 8.63 11.42 -20.92
CA LYS A 144 9.48 12.37 -20.21
C LYS A 144 8.91 12.70 -18.82
N GLN A 145 7.62 12.99 -18.73
CA GLN A 145 6.96 13.25 -17.44
C GLN A 145 7.03 12.05 -16.50
N SER A 146 6.82 10.84 -17.00
CA SER A 146 6.92 9.61 -16.21
C SER A 146 8.32 9.39 -15.66
N ILE A 147 9.36 9.62 -16.49
CA ILE A 147 10.77 9.51 -16.04
C ILE A 147 11.08 10.56 -14.96
N PHE A 148 10.69 11.82 -15.15
CA PHE A 148 10.90 12.86 -14.17
C PHE A 148 10.15 12.61 -12.87
N LEU A 149 8.90 12.14 -12.94
CA LEU A 149 8.12 11.80 -11.77
C LEU A 149 8.77 10.65 -11.00
N THR A 150 9.20 9.60 -11.70
CA THR A 150 9.92 8.46 -11.09
C THR A 150 11.20 8.93 -10.42
N ALA A 151 12.03 9.73 -11.10
CA ALA A 151 13.27 10.25 -10.54
C ALA A 151 13.02 11.12 -9.29
N LYS A 152 12.01 12.00 -9.34
CA LYS A 152 11.63 12.84 -8.19
C LYS A 152 11.17 12.01 -7.00
N THR A 153 10.29 11.02 -7.24
CA THR A 153 9.78 10.14 -6.18
C THR A 153 10.90 9.29 -5.58
N SER A 154 11.77 8.72 -6.41
CA SER A 154 12.93 7.93 -5.93
C SER A 154 13.89 8.78 -5.11
N ALA A 155 14.19 10.01 -5.56
CA ALA A 155 15.05 10.93 -4.82
C ALA A 155 14.41 11.30 -3.47
N MET A 156 13.10 11.55 -3.43
CA MET A 156 12.38 11.84 -2.18
C MET A 156 12.50 10.65 -1.20
N VAL A 157 12.24 9.44 -1.67
CA VAL A 157 12.35 8.24 -0.83
C VAL A 157 13.79 8.06 -0.32
N CYS A 158 14.81 8.24 -1.16
CA CYS A 158 16.20 8.18 -0.72
C CYS A 158 16.53 9.21 0.38
N TRP A 159 16.04 10.45 0.25
CA TRP A 159 16.22 11.47 1.28
C TRP A 159 15.51 11.13 2.59
N LEU A 160 14.30 10.58 2.52
CA LEU A 160 13.59 10.08 3.71
C LEU A 160 14.41 8.98 4.41
N PHE A 161 14.98 8.04 3.66
CA PHE A 161 15.85 7.02 4.22
C PHE A 161 17.09 7.60 4.90
N VAL A 162 17.76 8.57 4.29
CA VAL A 162 18.93 9.23 4.89
C VAL A 162 18.55 9.91 6.21
N GLY A 163 17.44 10.64 6.24
CA GLY A 163 16.96 11.29 7.45
C GLY A 163 16.58 10.30 8.56
N SER A 164 15.80 9.29 8.23
CA SER A 164 15.33 8.27 9.18
C SER A 164 16.49 7.42 9.71
N TRP A 165 17.44 7.03 8.85
CA TRP A 165 18.63 6.30 9.28
C TRP A 165 19.51 7.13 10.21
N THR A 166 19.70 8.42 9.90
CA THR A 166 20.45 9.33 10.76
C THR A 166 19.78 9.46 12.13
N PHE A 167 18.45 9.64 12.15
CA PHE A 167 17.68 9.71 13.39
C PHE A 167 17.81 8.40 14.19
N ALA A 168 17.58 7.26 13.56
CA ALA A 168 17.68 5.95 14.22
C ALA A 168 19.08 5.69 14.81
N SER A 169 20.13 6.08 14.07
CA SER A 169 21.53 5.95 14.53
C SER A 169 21.81 6.81 15.76
N ILE A 170 21.37 8.08 15.75
CA ILE A 170 21.53 8.99 16.89
C ILE A 170 20.71 8.50 18.09
N PHE A 171 19.47 8.07 17.86
CA PHE A 171 18.60 7.52 18.90
C PHE A 171 19.21 6.29 19.56
N SER A 172 19.75 5.37 18.77
CA SER A 172 20.46 4.19 19.25
C SER A 172 21.72 4.56 20.04
N TYR A 173 22.54 5.49 19.50
CA TYR A 173 23.77 5.96 20.16
C TYR A 173 23.50 6.61 21.54
N LEU A 174 22.40 7.34 21.66
CA LEU A 174 21.96 7.95 22.92
C LEU A 174 21.32 6.95 23.90
N GLY A 175 21.30 5.66 23.58
CA GLY A 175 20.73 4.63 24.44
C GLY A 175 19.20 4.56 24.38
N GLY A 176 18.56 5.13 23.38
CA GLY A 176 17.11 5.13 23.23
C GLY A 176 16.52 3.72 23.13
N HIS A 177 17.22 2.78 22.47
CA HIS A 177 16.81 1.38 22.41
C HIS A 177 16.76 0.74 23.81
N SER A 178 17.83 0.84 24.59
CA SER A 178 17.90 0.28 25.94
C SER A 178 16.89 0.92 26.89
N LEU A 179 16.60 2.21 26.72
CA LEU A 179 15.58 2.89 27.51
C LEU A 179 14.18 2.31 27.26
N ILE A 180 13.81 2.11 25.99
CA ILE A 180 12.51 1.55 25.61
C ILE A 180 12.43 0.09 26.03
N GLU A 181 13.49 -0.70 25.79
CA GLU A 181 13.57 -2.11 26.21
C GLU A 181 13.36 -2.26 27.72
N HIS A 182 14.11 -1.52 28.54
CA HIS A 182 13.92 -1.54 29.98
C HIS A 182 12.53 -1.13 30.42
N TRP A 183 11.94 -0.12 29.76
CA TRP A 183 10.59 0.33 30.05
C TRP A 183 9.55 -0.74 29.70
N VAL A 184 9.67 -1.39 28.55
CA VAL A 184 8.76 -2.45 28.12
C VAL A 184 8.89 -3.70 29.01
N LEU A 185 10.13 -4.11 29.32
CA LEU A 185 10.38 -5.25 30.21
C LEU A 185 9.87 -4.99 31.62
N ALA A 186 9.92 -3.75 32.12
CA ALA A 186 9.37 -3.37 33.42
C ALA A 186 7.84 -3.49 33.50
N LEU A 187 7.14 -3.49 32.38
CA LEU A 187 5.69 -3.66 32.31
C LEU A 187 5.25 -5.13 32.47
N ASN A 188 6.19 -6.09 32.39
CA ASN A 188 5.92 -7.54 32.48
C ASN A 188 4.73 -7.98 31.62
N LEU A 189 4.69 -7.49 30.38
CA LEU A 189 3.60 -7.78 29.45
C LEU A 189 3.73 -9.19 28.86
N GLU A 190 2.61 -9.86 28.70
CA GLU A 190 2.54 -11.06 27.87
C GLU A 190 2.73 -10.70 26.38
N PRO A 191 3.25 -11.62 25.51
CA PRO A 191 3.53 -11.31 24.10
C PRO A 191 2.34 -10.68 23.35
N TRP A 192 1.13 -11.15 23.60
CA TRP A 192 -0.08 -10.60 22.99
C TRP A 192 -0.41 -9.17 23.48
N GLN A 193 -0.16 -8.88 24.76
CA GLN A 193 -0.35 -7.54 25.34
C GLN A 193 0.66 -6.55 24.74
N PHE A 194 1.90 -7.00 24.57
CA PHE A 194 2.93 -6.22 23.88
C PHE A 194 2.54 -5.93 22.44
N LEU A 195 2.04 -6.94 21.69
CA LEU A 195 1.53 -6.73 20.33
C LEU A 195 0.42 -5.67 20.27
N VAL A 196 -0.54 -5.71 21.18
CA VAL A 196 -1.61 -4.71 21.25
C VAL A 196 -1.06 -3.32 21.55
N LEU A 197 -0.11 -3.23 22.51
CA LEU A 197 0.55 -1.96 22.84
C LEU A 197 1.34 -1.40 21.66
N ALA A 198 2.13 -2.23 20.98
CA ALA A 198 2.89 -1.85 19.79
C ALA A 198 1.97 -1.35 18.65
N GLN A 199 0.87 -2.06 18.41
CA GLN A 199 -0.14 -1.65 17.43
C GLN A 199 -0.78 -0.30 17.79
N LEU A 200 -1.07 -0.06 19.06
CA LEU A 200 -1.62 1.20 19.54
C LEU A 200 -0.61 2.35 19.35
N ILE A 201 0.67 2.11 19.68
CA ILE A 201 1.73 3.10 19.49
C ILE A 201 1.88 3.43 18.00
N ILE A 202 1.97 2.42 17.13
CA ILE A 202 2.07 2.61 15.68
C ILE A 202 0.85 3.37 15.14
N PHE A 203 -0.35 3.05 15.61
CA PHE A 203 -1.58 3.75 15.23
C PHE A 203 -1.55 5.24 15.60
N LEU A 204 -1.13 5.57 16.82
CA LEU A 204 -1.01 6.95 17.28
C LEU A 204 0.09 7.72 16.54
N LEU A 205 1.21 7.07 16.27
CA LEU A 205 2.33 7.64 15.53
C LEU A 205 2.03 7.82 14.03
N GLY A 206 1.15 7.03 13.48
CA GLY A 206 0.69 7.17 12.09
C GLY A 206 0.00 8.49 11.77
N TRP A 207 -0.36 9.28 12.79
CA TRP A 207 -0.90 10.62 12.59
C TRP A 207 0.19 11.68 12.30
N PRO A 208 1.28 11.81 13.10
CA PRO A 208 2.34 12.78 12.85
C PRO A 208 3.49 12.27 11.95
N LEU A 209 3.67 10.96 11.80
CA LEU A 209 4.78 10.34 11.08
C LEU A 209 4.31 9.66 9.80
N GLU A 210 5.19 9.66 8.81
CA GLU A 210 5.00 8.87 7.60
C GLU A 210 5.32 7.37 7.87
N TRP A 211 4.77 6.47 7.08
CA TRP A 211 4.99 5.04 7.21
C TRP A 211 6.48 4.63 7.16
N SER A 212 7.30 5.33 6.38
CA SER A 212 8.73 5.05 6.24
C SER A 212 9.49 5.27 7.55
N GLU A 213 9.18 6.36 8.26
CA GLU A 213 9.80 6.67 9.55
C GLU A 213 9.36 5.66 10.61
N ILE A 214 8.08 5.30 10.62
CA ILE A 214 7.56 4.29 11.55
C ILE A 214 8.29 2.96 11.33
N VAL A 215 8.40 2.50 10.09
CA VAL A 215 9.05 1.22 9.77
C VAL A 215 10.54 1.26 10.14
N ILE A 216 11.26 2.31 9.75
CA ILE A 216 12.72 2.39 9.97
C ILE A 216 13.08 2.51 11.46
N ILE A 217 12.27 3.24 12.25
CA ILE A 217 12.58 3.49 13.65
C ILE A 217 12.04 2.38 14.55
N PHE A 218 10.77 1.99 14.37
CA PHE A 218 10.08 1.14 15.35
C PHE A 218 10.22 -0.36 15.08
N VAL A 219 10.40 -0.78 13.81
CA VAL A 219 10.59 -2.22 13.53
C VAL A 219 11.84 -2.77 14.19
N PRO A 220 13.04 -2.14 14.10
CA PRO A 220 14.23 -2.62 14.80
C PRO A 220 14.10 -2.63 16.32
N ILE A 221 13.22 -1.78 16.89
CA ILE A 221 12.97 -1.71 18.33
C ILE A 221 12.02 -2.83 18.76
N PHE A 222 10.93 -3.04 18.04
CA PHE A 222 9.88 -3.96 18.46
C PHE A 222 10.14 -5.42 18.08
N LEU A 223 10.86 -5.65 16.96
CA LEU A 223 11.08 -7.00 16.45
C LEU A 223 11.84 -7.90 17.47
N PRO A 224 12.93 -7.43 18.10
CA PRO A 224 13.64 -8.23 19.12
C PRO A 224 12.83 -8.51 20.39
N MET A 225 11.74 -7.77 20.63
CA MET A 225 10.88 -7.94 21.81
C MET A 225 9.76 -8.97 21.58
N LEU A 226 9.63 -9.49 20.35
CA LEU A 226 8.64 -10.50 19.99
C LEU A 226 9.20 -11.93 20.08
N ASP A 227 10.53 -12.07 20.14
CA ASP A 227 11.24 -13.33 20.34
C ASP A 227 11.38 -13.64 21.84
#